data_076acb73a51a832482cbbb40a5515ddb
#
_entry.id   076acb73a51a832482cbbb40a5515ddb
#
_cell.length_a   1.000
_cell.length_b   1.000
_cell.length_c   1.000
_cell.angle_alpha   90.00
_cell.angle_beta   90.00
_cell.angle_gamma   90.00
#
_symmetry.space_group_name_H-M   'P 1'
#
loop_
_entity.id
_entity.type
_entity.pdbx_description
1 polymer ?
#
loop_
_entity_poly.entity_id
_entity_poly.type
_entity_poly.pdbx_seq_one_letter_code
_entity_poly.pdbx_strand_id
1 'polypeptide(L)'
;MGNNNFKMYGMEWYLFAFFAVVILVSAFMGIIPNQLIGAVAVMFTLGIILGEVGERIPVWNKYCGGGAILAFLVCGFLTFKGLMPESVVEISKGWMNDYSFLNMFIAFLVVGSLLGLDRNVLIKSSALYLPAILAGLAGAALLGILGGMIFGKSPVEILTAYVLPIMGGGAGAGAVPMAQVYADVTGQDSGGYLSFALAILAVGNIVSVAFAVILNLVGELAPALTGKGELVRSGKSIEVKKTAEIKPTMDDVAAGIFLTSGFFILAQLVAKKILPSVFGVAIPNFAYLIIFAALANVFNLIPANLRAGAQRCQQFCASKMIWIQMVGCGITLIDFNEMLGVLSVPNLLITVLIVLGSVLGAGAFGMLVGFFPVESAITAGLCMANMGGAGDLAVLGAAKRMDLMSYAQISSRIGGAMVLLIGSFIFQFL
;
A
#
# COMPACT_ATOMS: atom_id res chain seq x y z
N MET A 1 -22.97 -15.52 -30.29
CA MET A 1 -22.71 -16.13 -28.99
C MET A 1 -21.20 -16.06 -28.75
N GLY A 2 -20.69 -15.04 -28.11
CA GLY A 2 -19.26 -14.91 -27.81
C GLY A 2 -18.91 -15.96 -26.78
N ASN A 3 -18.01 -16.87 -27.12
CA ASN A 3 -17.37 -17.77 -26.18
C ASN A 3 -16.61 -16.90 -25.15
N ASN A 4 -17.24 -16.66 -24.00
CA ASN A 4 -16.58 -16.06 -22.84
C ASN A 4 -15.64 -17.13 -22.24
N ASN A 5 -14.56 -17.44 -22.98
CA ASN A 5 -13.54 -18.32 -22.47
C ASN A 5 -12.92 -17.65 -21.25
N PHE A 6 -13.08 -18.28 -20.10
CA PHE A 6 -12.49 -17.87 -18.84
C PHE A 6 -10.96 -17.75 -18.98
N LYS A 7 -10.42 -16.56 -18.73
CA LYS A 7 -8.98 -16.29 -18.80
C LYS A 7 -8.39 -16.07 -17.43
N MET A 8 -7.23 -16.66 -17.17
CA MET A 8 -6.42 -16.44 -15.99
C MET A 8 -5.16 -15.67 -16.39
N TYR A 9 -4.99 -14.47 -15.92
CA TYR A 9 -3.84 -13.60 -16.26
C TYR A 9 -3.65 -13.38 -17.78
N GLY A 10 -4.77 -13.34 -18.52
CA GLY A 10 -4.75 -13.17 -19.97
C GLY A 10 -4.57 -14.46 -20.78
N MET A 11 -4.22 -15.58 -20.13
CA MET A 11 -4.15 -16.91 -20.75
C MET A 11 -5.49 -17.64 -20.68
N GLU A 12 -5.76 -18.50 -21.65
CA GLU A 12 -6.88 -19.44 -21.56
C GLU A 12 -6.67 -20.36 -20.34
N TRP A 13 -7.73 -20.60 -19.57
CA TRP A 13 -7.66 -21.31 -18.29
C TRP A 13 -7.02 -22.70 -18.39
N TYR A 14 -7.27 -23.45 -19.48
CA TYR A 14 -6.72 -24.79 -19.68
C TYR A 14 -5.21 -24.77 -19.89
N LEU A 15 -4.70 -23.74 -20.58
CA LEU A 15 -3.28 -23.57 -20.79
C LEU A 15 -2.57 -23.20 -19.48
N PHE A 16 -3.16 -22.31 -18.70
CA PHE A 16 -2.67 -22.01 -17.36
C PHE A 16 -2.69 -23.25 -16.47
N ALA A 17 -3.81 -24.00 -16.44
CA ALA A 17 -3.95 -25.20 -15.63
C ALA A 17 -2.90 -26.27 -15.97
N PHE A 18 -2.62 -26.48 -17.25
CA PHE A 18 -1.60 -27.42 -17.71
C PHE A 18 -0.22 -27.06 -17.12
N PHE A 19 0.24 -25.83 -17.31
CA PHE A 19 1.54 -25.41 -16.77
C PHE A 19 1.56 -25.34 -15.25
N ALA A 20 0.46 -24.93 -14.62
CA ALA A 20 0.36 -24.93 -13.16
C ALA A 20 0.53 -26.33 -12.57
N VAL A 21 -0.12 -27.34 -13.17
CA VAL A 21 0.04 -28.74 -12.74
C VAL A 21 1.48 -29.21 -12.94
N VAL A 22 2.11 -28.93 -14.08
CA VAL A 22 3.48 -29.29 -14.34
C VAL A 22 4.43 -28.67 -13.29
N ILE A 23 4.27 -27.37 -13.01
CA ILE A 23 5.09 -26.64 -12.04
C ILE A 23 4.88 -27.20 -10.62
N LEU A 24 3.63 -27.39 -10.20
CA LEU A 24 3.33 -27.91 -8.86
C LEU A 24 3.84 -29.35 -8.67
N VAL A 25 3.64 -30.24 -9.64
CA VAL A 25 4.19 -31.61 -9.59
C VAL A 25 5.72 -31.55 -9.51
N SER A 26 6.36 -30.72 -10.32
CA SER A 26 7.82 -30.53 -10.30
C SER A 26 8.31 -29.99 -8.94
N ALA A 27 7.52 -29.10 -8.32
CA ALA A 27 7.81 -28.59 -6.98
C ALA A 27 7.76 -29.69 -5.91
N PHE A 28 6.72 -30.53 -5.93
CA PHE A 28 6.61 -31.68 -5.03
C PHE A 28 7.70 -32.75 -5.26
N MET A 29 8.16 -32.90 -6.50
CA MET A 29 9.28 -33.79 -6.84
C MET A 29 10.66 -33.20 -6.52
N GLY A 30 10.74 -31.93 -6.13
CA GLY A 30 12.00 -31.24 -5.82
C GLY A 30 12.91 -30.99 -7.04
N ILE A 31 12.37 -31.01 -8.26
CA ILE A 31 13.16 -30.87 -9.51
C ILE A 31 13.16 -29.44 -10.07
N ILE A 32 12.45 -28.49 -9.44
CA ILE A 32 12.50 -27.10 -9.87
C ILE A 32 13.89 -26.52 -9.58
N PRO A 33 14.54 -25.87 -10.56
CA PRO A 33 15.85 -25.28 -10.33
C PRO A 33 15.76 -24.12 -9.33
N ASN A 34 16.65 -24.11 -8.32
CA ASN A 34 16.77 -23.00 -7.38
C ASN A 34 17.49 -21.81 -8.04
N GLN A 35 16.82 -21.22 -9.01
CA GLN A 35 17.25 -20.08 -9.84
C GLN A 35 16.09 -19.13 -10.05
N LEU A 36 16.37 -17.94 -10.59
CA LEU A 36 15.34 -16.92 -10.82
C LEU A 36 14.15 -17.43 -11.65
N ILE A 37 14.39 -18.25 -12.67
CA ILE A 37 13.31 -18.80 -13.50
C ILE A 37 12.41 -19.77 -12.72
N GLY A 38 12.99 -20.59 -11.85
CA GLY A 38 12.23 -21.48 -10.97
C GLY A 38 11.40 -20.68 -9.96
N ALA A 39 11.99 -19.64 -9.37
CA ALA A 39 11.28 -18.72 -8.48
C ALA A 39 10.10 -18.04 -9.19
N VAL A 40 10.32 -17.51 -10.39
CA VAL A 40 9.24 -16.92 -11.22
C VAL A 40 8.12 -17.93 -11.45
N ALA A 41 8.46 -19.16 -11.88
CA ALA A 41 7.47 -20.19 -12.17
C ALA A 41 6.59 -20.51 -10.96
N VAL A 42 7.20 -20.76 -9.79
CA VAL A 42 6.49 -21.11 -8.56
C VAL A 42 5.69 -19.94 -8.02
N MET A 43 6.31 -18.76 -7.90
CA MET A 43 5.67 -17.58 -7.35
C MET A 43 4.46 -17.14 -8.19
N PHE A 44 4.58 -17.15 -9.53
CA PHE A 44 3.46 -16.85 -10.42
C PHE A 44 2.36 -17.89 -10.33
N THR A 45 2.69 -19.18 -10.29
CA THR A 45 1.68 -20.25 -10.19
C THR A 45 0.84 -20.10 -8.93
N LEU A 46 1.48 -20.01 -7.76
CA LEU A 46 0.78 -19.85 -6.48
C LEU A 46 0.07 -18.49 -6.40
N GLY A 47 0.72 -17.43 -6.83
CA GLY A 47 0.17 -16.08 -6.81
C GLY A 47 -1.07 -15.93 -7.68
N ILE A 48 -1.08 -16.49 -8.89
CA ILE A 48 -2.25 -16.42 -9.79
C ILE A 48 -3.39 -17.27 -9.24
N ILE A 49 -3.13 -18.49 -8.79
CA ILE A 49 -4.17 -19.36 -8.23
C ILE A 49 -4.85 -18.67 -7.03
N LEU A 50 -4.07 -18.28 -6.05
CA LEU A 50 -4.59 -17.70 -4.81
C LEU A 50 -5.14 -16.30 -5.03
N GLY A 51 -4.50 -15.53 -5.91
CA GLY A 51 -4.94 -14.21 -6.30
C GLY A 51 -6.33 -14.23 -6.95
N GLU A 52 -6.52 -15.07 -7.97
CA GLU A 52 -7.81 -15.21 -8.66
C GLU A 52 -8.90 -15.75 -7.73
N VAL A 53 -8.60 -16.66 -6.83
CA VAL A 53 -9.54 -17.14 -5.82
C VAL A 53 -9.94 -16.00 -4.88
N GLY A 54 -8.97 -15.26 -4.35
CA GLY A 54 -9.22 -14.16 -3.41
C GLY A 54 -10.04 -13.02 -4.00
N GLU A 55 -9.81 -12.69 -5.27
CA GLU A 55 -10.59 -11.65 -5.98
C GLU A 55 -12.03 -12.07 -6.25
N ARG A 56 -12.32 -13.38 -6.32
CA ARG A 56 -13.67 -13.89 -6.59
C ARG A 56 -14.54 -14.09 -5.38
N ILE A 57 -13.99 -14.08 -4.18
CA ILE A 57 -14.76 -14.13 -2.94
C ILE A 57 -15.25 -12.71 -2.62
N PRO A 58 -16.55 -12.38 -2.82
CA PRO A 58 -17.00 -10.98 -2.79
C PRO A 58 -16.75 -10.27 -1.46
N VAL A 59 -16.98 -10.97 -0.34
CA VAL A 59 -16.74 -10.42 1.00
C VAL A 59 -15.24 -10.24 1.26
N TRP A 60 -14.45 -11.24 0.88
CA TRP A 60 -13.01 -11.23 1.07
C TRP A 60 -12.34 -10.13 0.23
N ASN A 61 -12.66 -10.04 -1.04
CA ASN A 61 -12.12 -9.01 -1.93
C ASN A 61 -12.43 -7.60 -1.41
N LYS A 62 -13.67 -7.35 -1.01
CA LYS A 62 -14.11 -6.03 -0.58
C LYS A 62 -13.54 -5.59 0.78
N TYR A 63 -13.41 -6.51 1.74
CA TYR A 63 -13.11 -6.16 3.13
C TYR A 63 -11.76 -6.66 3.64
N CYS A 64 -11.24 -7.76 3.10
CA CYS A 64 -10.04 -8.43 3.62
C CYS A 64 -8.80 -8.26 2.74
N GLY A 65 -8.86 -7.49 1.63
CA GLY A 65 -7.71 -7.16 0.79
C GLY A 65 -7.48 -8.10 -0.39
N GLY A 66 -8.51 -8.86 -0.78
CA GLY A 66 -8.54 -9.62 -2.04
C GLY A 66 -7.46 -10.69 -2.16
N GLY A 67 -7.00 -10.88 -3.40
CA GLY A 67 -6.05 -11.92 -3.75
C GLY A 67 -4.69 -11.80 -3.08
N ALA A 68 -4.24 -10.58 -2.83
CA ALA A 68 -2.93 -10.33 -2.22
C ALA A 68 -2.85 -10.89 -0.79
N ILE A 69 -3.84 -10.60 0.04
CA ILE A 69 -3.88 -11.10 1.42
C ILE A 69 -4.18 -12.59 1.46
N LEU A 70 -5.03 -13.11 0.56
CA LEU A 70 -5.25 -14.55 0.49
C LEU A 70 -3.95 -15.31 0.16
N ALA A 71 -3.18 -14.83 -0.82
CA ALA A 71 -1.89 -15.42 -1.17
C ALA A 71 -0.91 -15.43 0.01
N PHE A 72 -0.82 -14.30 0.73
CA PHE A 72 0.01 -14.19 1.93
C PHE A 72 -0.41 -15.21 3.01
N LEU A 73 -1.69 -15.25 3.37
CA LEU A 73 -2.20 -16.08 4.45
C LEU A 73 -2.14 -17.57 4.15
N VAL A 74 -2.58 -17.97 2.95
CA VAL A 74 -2.61 -19.40 2.58
C VAL A 74 -1.19 -19.96 2.46
N CYS A 75 -0.29 -19.26 1.78
CA CYS A 75 1.09 -19.70 1.66
C CYS A 75 1.78 -19.77 3.02
N GLY A 76 1.58 -18.77 3.87
CA GLY A 76 2.10 -18.79 5.22
C GLY A 76 1.52 -19.93 6.08
N PHE A 77 0.21 -20.16 6.01
CA PHE A 77 -0.43 -21.27 6.72
C PHE A 77 0.12 -22.63 6.27
N LEU A 78 0.27 -22.84 4.96
CA LEU A 78 0.85 -24.07 4.44
C LEU A 78 2.29 -24.28 4.92
N THR A 79 3.08 -23.20 4.96
CA THR A 79 4.46 -23.24 5.48
C THR A 79 4.47 -23.52 6.99
N PHE A 80 3.62 -22.83 7.77
CA PHE A 80 3.50 -23.02 9.22
C PHE A 80 3.11 -24.46 9.60
N LYS A 81 2.26 -25.11 8.79
CA LYS A 81 1.86 -26.51 8.98
C LYS A 81 2.84 -27.53 8.39
N GLY A 82 3.94 -27.09 7.78
CA GLY A 82 4.90 -27.98 7.13
C GLY A 82 4.34 -28.70 5.88
N LEU A 83 3.28 -28.15 5.27
CA LEU A 83 2.65 -28.70 4.07
C LEU A 83 3.27 -28.14 2.78
N MET A 84 4.06 -27.06 2.89
CA MET A 84 4.77 -26.50 1.75
C MET A 84 6.02 -27.32 1.44
N PRO A 85 6.25 -27.75 0.18
CA PRO A 85 7.47 -28.47 -0.18
C PRO A 85 8.73 -27.65 0.16
N GLU A 86 9.75 -28.31 0.70
CA GLU A 86 10.99 -27.66 1.12
C GLU A 86 11.68 -26.91 -0.05
N SER A 87 11.65 -27.52 -1.25
CA SER A 87 12.13 -26.86 -2.48
C SER A 87 11.46 -25.53 -2.75
N VAL A 88 10.14 -25.40 -2.50
CA VAL A 88 9.39 -24.15 -2.66
C VAL A 88 9.80 -23.12 -1.61
N VAL A 89 10.02 -23.57 -0.36
CA VAL A 89 10.49 -22.66 0.71
C VAL A 89 11.88 -22.12 0.40
N GLU A 90 12.80 -22.95 -0.06
CA GLU A 90 14.15 -22.52 -0.45
C GLU A 90 14.14 -21.54 -1.63
N ILE A 91 13.39 -21.88 -2.69
CA ILE A 91 13.22 -20.98 -3.85
C ILE A 91 12.60 -19.64 -3.42
N SER A 92 11.64 -19.65 -2.50
CA SER A 92 11.03 -18.43 -1.97
C SER A 92 12.02 -17.58 -1.17
N LYS A 93 12.89 -18.20 -0.38
CA LYS A 93 14.00 -17.52 0.31
C LYS A 93 14.96 -16.86 -0.71
N GLY A 94 15.32 -17.58 -1.78
CA GLY A 94 16.11 -17.03 -2.87
C GLY A 94 15.43 -15.81 -3.51
N TRP A 95 14.12 -15.88 -3.79
CA TRP A 95 13.33 -14.77 -4.32
C TRP A 95 13.38 -13.54 -3.42
N MET A 96 13.15 -13.73 -2.12
CA MET A 96 13.06 -12.63 -1.15
C MET A 96 14.43 -12.05 -0.80
N ASN A 97 15.43 -12.89 -0.55
CA ASN A 97 16.71 -12.50 0.02
C ASN A 97 17.80 -12.31 -1.05
N ASP A 98 18.07 -13.36 -1.88
CA ASP A 98 19.20 -13.34 -2.81
C ASP A 98 18.95 -12.39 -3.98
N TYR A 99 17.74 -12.42 -4.56
CA TYR A 99 17.34 -11.49 -5.61
C TYR A 99 16.78 -10.17 -5.08
N SER A 100 16.54 -10.08 -3.77
CA SER A 100 15.98 -8.88 -3.11
C SER A 100 14.78 -8.32 -3.86
N PHE A 101 13.89 -9.21 -4.34
CA PHE A 101 12.76 -8.83 -5.19
C PHE A 101 11.82 -7.84 -4.49
N LEU A 102 11.71 -7.94 -3.17
CA LEU A 102 10.93 -7.02 -2.35
C LEU A 102 11.42 -5.57 -2.53
N ASN A 103 12.74 -5.32 -2.48
CA ASN A 103 13.30 -3.98 -2.65
C ASN A 103 13.04 -3.42 -4.04
N MET A 104 13.18 -4.25 -5.08
CA MET A 104 12.85 -3.87 -6.45
C MET A 104 11.35 -3.52 -6.58
N PHE A 105 10.47 -4.37 -6.04
CA PHE A 105 9.03 -4.17 -6.05
C PHE A 105 8.64 -2.84 -5.38
N ILE A 106 9.18 -2.56 -4.18
CA ILE A 106 8.95 -1.30 -3.45
C ILE A 106 9.45 -0.11 -4.26
N ALA A 107 10.66 -0.19 -4.84
CA ALA A 107 11.22 0.90 -5.64
C ALA A 107 10.31 1.26 -6.83
N PHE A 108 9.79 0.26 -7.56
CA PHE A 108 8.84 0.48 -8.65
C PHE A 108 7.54 1.10 -8.18
N LEU A 109 7.00 0.64 -7.04
CA LEU A 109 5.77 1.22 -6.47
C LEU A 109 5.98 2.68 -6.10
N VAL A 110 7.05 3.01 -5.39
CA VAL A 110 7.34 4.36 -4.89
C VAL A 110 7.64 5.32 -6.03
N VAL A 111 8.66 5.01 -6.83
CA VAL A 111 9.13 5.92 -7.90
C VAL A 111 8.05 6.12 -8.96
N GLY A 112 7.44 5.04 -9.44
CA GLY A 112 6.41 5.12 -10.47
C GLY A 112 5.13 5.81 -10.00
N SER A 113 4.74 5.66 -8.72
CA SER A 113 3.59 6.39 -8.18
C SER A 113 3.86 7.88 -8.08
N LEU A 114 5.03 8.30 -7.59
CA LEU A 114 5.38 9.71 -7.41
C LEU A 114 5.63 10.41 -8.75
N LEU A 115 6.37 9.79 -9.68
CA LEU A 115 6.60 10.35 -11.01
C LEU A 115 5.34 10.36 -11.88
N GLY A 116 4.42 9.42 -11.68
CA GLY A 116 3.17 9.32 -12.43
C GLY A 116 2.08 10.28 -11.98
N LEU A 117 2.28 11.02 -10.88
CA LEU A 117 1.33 12.05 -10.46
C LEU A 117 1.40 13.27 -11.37
N ASP A 118 0.24 13.84 -11.70
CA ASP A 118 0.20 15.11 -12.41
C ASP A 118 0.84 16.21 -11.55
N ARG A 119 1.84 16.89 -12.11
CA ARG A 119 2.60 17.95 -11.43
C ARG A 119 1.71 19.08 -10.92
N ASN A 120 0.71 19.49 -11.71
CA ASN A 120 -0.19 20.57 -11.32
C ASN A 120 -1.09 20.16 -10.15
N VAL A 121 -1.51 18.88 -10.16
CA VAL A 121 -2.24 18.26 -9.04
C VAL A 121 -1.34 18.22 -7.81
N LEU A 122 -0.10 17.77 -7.96
CA LEU A 122 0.88 17.70 -6.88
C LEU A 122 1.13 19.08 -6.26
N ILE A 123 1.32 20.13 -7.05
CA ILE A 123 1.60 21.48 -6.56
C ILE A 123 0.33 22.15 -6.01
N LYS A 124 -0.79 22.11 -6.73
CA LYS A 124 -2.02 22.80 -6.32
C LYS A 124 -2.77 22.11 -5.19
N SER A 125 -2.81 20.78 -5.21
CA SER A 125 -3.43 19.99 -4.13
C SER A 125 -2.54 19.94 -2.89
N SER A 126 -1.21 20.03 -3.04
CA SER A 126 -0.27 19.98 -1.91
C SER A 126 -0.49 21.13 -0.93
N ALA A 127 -0.88 22.31 -1.38
CA ALA A 127 -0.99 23.48 -0.51
C ALA A 127 -2.10 23.35 0.55
N LEU A 128 -3.24 22.75 0.21
CA LEU A 128 -4.40 22.65 1.11
C LEU A 128 -4.78 21.21 1.46
N TYR A 129 -4.58 20.27 0.54
CA TYR A 129 -5.02 18.89 0.72
C TYR A 129 -4.01 18.03 1.49
N LEU A 130 -2.69 18.25 1.30
CA LEU A 130 -1.67 17.57 2.12
C LEU A 130 -1.77 17.92 3.61
N PRO A 131 -1.97 19.19 4.02
CA PRO A 131 -2.24 19.51 5.40
C PRO A 131 -3.49 18.80 5.97
N ALA A 132 -4.53 18.58 5.15
CA ALA A 132 -5.70 17.82 5.57
C ALA A 132 -5.38 16.32 5.82
N ILE A 133 -4.53 15.72 4.97
CA ILE A 133 -4.01 14.37 5.18
C ILE A 133 -3.19 14.31 6.47
N LEU A 134 -2.27 15.27 6.69
CA LEU A 134 -1.45 15.32 7.91
C LEU A 134 -2.30 15.54 9.17
N ALA A 135 -3.35 16.35 9.08
CA ALA A 135 -4.30 16.53 10.18
C ALA A 135 -5.07 15.24 10.48
N GLY A 136 -5.43 14.47 9.44
CA GLY A 136 -5.99 13.13 9.59
C GLY A 136 -5.02 12.17 10.29
N LEU A 137 -3.76 12.16 9.86
CA LEU A 137 -2.72 11.35 10.50
C LEU A 137 -2.47 11.77 11.96
N ALA A 138 -2.41 13.07 12.23
CA ALA A 138 -2.24 13.60 13.59
C ALA A 138 -3.44 13.23 14.48
N GLY A 139 -4.66 13.34 13.97
CA GLY A 139 -5.87 12.90 14.67
C GLY A 139 -5.87 11.40 14.97
N ALA A 140 -5.45 10.58 13.98
CA ALA A 140 -5.29 9.14 14.14
C ALA A 140 -4.25 8.81 15.24
N ALA A 141 -3.11 9.49 15.22
CA ALA A 141 -2.06 9.34 16.22
C ALA A 141 -2.57 9.76 17.62
N LEU A 142 -3.23 10.91 17.74
CA LEU A 142 -3.71 11.42 19.01
C LEU A 142 -4.72 10.47 19.66
N LEU A 143 -5.80 10.10 18.96
CA LEU A 143 -6.81 9.20 19.52
C LEU A 143 -6.29 7.76 19.65
N GLY A 144 -5.42 7.31 18.75
CA GLY A 144 -4.76 6.02 18.88
C GLY A 144 -3.91 5.93 20.14
N ILE A 145 -3.05 6.92 20.39
CA ILE A 145 -2.21 6.99 21.60
C ILE A 145 -3.07 7.04 22.88
N LEU A 146 -4.07 7.93 22.92
CA LEU A 146 -4.96 8.03 24.07
C LEU A 146 -5.68 6.69 24.34
N GLY A 147 -6.18 6.03 23.31
CA GLY A 147 -6.80 4.72 23.44
C GLY A 147 -5.81 3.63 23.84
N GLY A 148 -4.61 3.62 23.25
CA GLY A 148 -3.59 2.64 23.55
C GLY A 148 -3.07 2.73 24.99
N MET A 149 -2.92 3.95 25.51
CA MET A 149 -2.51 4.18 26.90
C MET A 149 -3.49 3.59 27.91
N ILE A 150 -4.79 3.56 27.61
CA ILE A 150 -5.82 2.91 28.46
C ILE A 150 -5.53 1.41 28.61
N PHE A 151 -4.95 0.80 27.58
CA PHE A 151 -4.57 -0.62 27.56
C PHE A 151 -3.10 -0.87 27.89
N GLY A 152 -2.39 0.14 28.44
CA GLY A 152 -1.00 0.00 28.89
C GLY A 152 0.04 -0.02 27.78
N LYS A 153 -0.32 0.40 26.53
CA LYS A 153 0.60 0.46 25.40
C LYS A 153 1.35 1.79 25.37
N SER A 154 2.62 1.76 24.97
CA SER A 154 3.41 2.97 24.85
C SER A 154 2.98 3.82 23.64
N PRO A 155 3.16 5.16 23.67
CA PRO A 155 2.90 6.01 22.52
C PRO A 155 3.69 5.61 21.27
N VAL A 156 4.94 5.19 21.43
CA VAL A 156 5.81 4.74 20.32
C VAL A 156 5.28 3.44 19.70
N GLU A 157 4.88 2.47 20.53
CA GLU A 157 4.26 1.22 20.07
C GLU A 157 2.99 1.51 19.25
N ILE A 158 2.11 2.39 19.74
CA ILE A 158 0.88 2.74 19.02
C ILE A 158 1.19 3.42 17.70
N LEU A 159 2.14 4.35 17.67
CA LEU A 159 2.52 5.00 16.43
C LEU A 159 3.08 4.00 15.43
N THR A 160 4.04 3.18 15.85
CA THR A 160 4.80 2.31 14.95
C THR A 160 4.03 1.06 14.53
N ALA A 161 3.35 0.38 15.44
CA ALA A 161 2.70 -0.89 15.14
C ALA A 161 1.23 -0.72 14.67
N TYR A 162 0.57 0.39 14.98
CA TYR A 162 -0.85 0.58 14.64
C TYR A 162 -1.07 1.74 13.66
N VAL A 163 -0.69 2.97 14.04
CA VAL A 163 -1.02 4.16 13.25
C VAL A 163 -0.34 4.13 11.89
N LEU A 164 0.97 3.89 11.85
CA LEU A 164 1.71 3.87 10.59
C LEU A 164 1.21 2.79 9.61
N PRO A 165 0.98 1.52 10.01
CA PRO A 165 0.43 0.52 9.11
C PRO A 165 -0.98 0.83 8.64
N ILE A 166 -1.87 1.29 9.52
CA ILE A 166 -3.27 1.63 9.18
C ILE A 166 -3.31 2.81 8.21
N MET A 167 -2.53 3.86 8.48
CA MET A 167 -2.50 5.10 7.69
C MET A 167 -1.51 5.08 6.52
N GLY A 168 -0.89 3.93 6.24
CA GLY A 168 0.17 3.80 5.24
C GLY A 168 -0.27 3.78 3.77
N GLY A 169 -1.57 3.88 3.48
CA GLY A 169 -2.08 3.91 2.11
C GLY A 169 -2.16 2.53 1.43
N GLY A 170 -2.23 1.44 2.20
CA GLY A 170 -2.51 0.10 1.72
C GLY A 170 -1.43 -0.95 1.97
N ALA A 171 -1.72 -2.21 1.62
CA ALA A 171 -0.81 -3.32 1.88
C ALA A 171 0.48 -3.22 1.05
N GLY A 172 0.37 -3.10 -0.26
CA GLY A 172 1.52 -3.14 -1.17
C GLY A 172 2.37 -1.86 -1.15
N ALA A 173 1.76 -0.69 -1.06
CA ALA A 173 2.45 0.59 -1.08
C ALA A 173 2.78 1.14 0.32
N GLY A 174 2.14 0.61 1.37
CA GLY A 174 2.29 1.03 2.76
C GLY A 174 2.89 -0.07 3.65
N ALA A 175 2.12 -1.08 4.05
CA ALA A 175 2.54 -2.05 5.07
C ALA A 175 3.81 -2.84 4.70
N VAL A 176 3.93 -3.27 3.44
CA VAL A 176 5.10 -4.03 2.97
C VAL A 176 6.37 -3.16 2.94
N PRO A 177 6.35 -1.96 2.32
CA PRO A 177 7.49 -1.06 2.43
C PRO A 177 7.82 -0.65 3.87
N MET A 178 6.80 -0.46 4.72
CA MET A 178 6.99 -0.11 6.12
C MET A 178 7.75 -1.20 6.89
N ALA A 179 7.43 -2.47 6.64
CA ALA A 179 8.14 -3.58 7.23
C ALA A 179 9.63 -3.63 6.83
N GLN A 180 9.93 -3.29 5.58
CA GLN A 180 11.31 -3.19 5.12
C GLN A 180 12.05 -2.02 5.79
N VAL A 181 11.39 -0.85 5.87
CA VAL A 181 11.95 0.32 6.58
C VAL A 181 12.17 0.01 8.06
N TYR A 182 11.24 -0.72 8.70
CA TYR A 182 11.40 -1.21 10.07
C TYR A 182 12.67 -2.06 10.23
N ALA A 183 12.85 -3.06 9.36
CA ALA A 183 14.05 -3.92 9.39
C ALA A 183 15.34 -3.13 9.13
N ASP A 184 15.33 -2.23 8.15
CA ASP A 184 16.50 -1.43 7.79
C ASP A 184 16.93 -0.47 8.92
N VAL A 185 15.98 0.04 9.70
CA VAL A 185 16.24 1.02 10.77
C VAL A 185 16.56 0.33 12.10
N THR A 186 15.79 -0.70 12.46
CA THR A 186 15.93 -1.35 13.79
C THR A 186 16.90 -2.53 13.80
N GLY A 187 17.23 -3.08 12.62
CA GLY A 187 18.01 -4.30 12.49
C GLY A 187 17.26 -5.57 12.93
N GLN A 188 15.95 -5.47 13.21
CA GLN A 188 15.11 -6.59 13.61
C GLN A 188 14.48 -7.28 12.40
N ASP A 189 14.01 -8.53 12.60
CA ASP A 189 13.28 -9.25 11.57
C ASP A 189 11.94 -8.56 11.24
N SER A 190 11.67 -8.40 9.96
CA SER A 190 10.46 -7.74 9.48
C SER A 190 9.21 -8.63 9.54
N GLY A 191 9.35 -9.93 9.76
CA GLY A 191 8.27 -10.89 9.62
C GLY A 191 7.14 -10.69 10.63
N GLY A 192 7.46 -10.59 11.92
CA GLY A 192 6.49 -10.30 12.97
C GLY A 192 5.79 -8.97 12.74
N TYR A 193 6.57 -7.92 12.44
CA TYR A 193 6.03 -6.60 12.14
C TYR A 193 5.07 -6.64 10.93
N LEU A 194 5.47 -7.26 9.81
CA LEU A 194 4.64 -7.34 8.61
C LEU A 194 3.33 -8.09 8.87
N SER A 195 3.40 -9.19 9.59
CA SER A 195 2.24 -10.03 9.93
C SER A 195 1.22 -9.25 10.76
N PHE A 196 1.68 -8.54 11.79
CA PHE A 196 0.84 -7.66 12.59
C PHE A 196 0.29 -6.50 11.76
N ALA A 197 1.14 -5.81 10.99
CA ALA A 197 0.79 -4.66 10.18
C ALA A 197 -0.30 -4.98 9.14
N LEU A 198 -0.20 -6.12 8.44
CA LEU A 198 -1.21 -6.53 7.47
C LEU A 198 -2.54 -6.89 8.14
N ALA A 199 -2.50 -7.55 9.30
CA ALA A 199 -3.70 -7.91 10.03
C ALA A 199 -4.42 -6.67 10.60
N ILE A 200 -3.69 -5.74 11.22
CA ILE A 200 -4.29 -4.52 11.77
C ILE A 200 -4.81 -3.59 10.66
N LEU A 201 -4.13 -3.53 9.52
CA LEU A 201 -4.59 -2.81 8.33
C LEU A 201 -5.91 -3.39 7.79
N ALA A 202 -6.06 -4.73 7.78
CA ALA A 202 -7.30 -5.36 7.36
C ALA A 202 -8.48 -4.97 8.27
N VAL A 203 -8.26 -4.95 9.59
CA VAL A 203 -9.24 -4.44 10.55
C VAL A 203 -9.53 -2.96 10.29
N GLY A 204 -8.51 -2.14 10.10
CA GLY A 204 -8.63 -0.71 9.77
C GLY A 204 -9.47 -0.47 8.51
N ASN A 205 -9.29 -1.28 7.47
CA ASN A 205 -10.07 -1.21 6.24
C ASN A 205 -11.57 -1.49 6.49
N ILE A 206 -11.91 -2.52 7.28
CA ILE A 206 -13.30 -2.85 7.64
C ILE A 206 -13.92 -1.67 8.42
N VAL A 207 -13.21 -1.15 9.40
CA VAL A 207 -13.64 0.00 10.20
C VAL A 207 -13.82 1.24 9.31
N SER A 208 -12.93 1.50 8.38
CA SER A 208 -13.01 2.62 7.44
C SER A 208 -14.25 2.55 6.55
N VAL A 209 -14.59 1.36 6.04
CA VAL A 209 -15.83 1.16 5.26
C VAL A 209 -17.08 1.41 6.13
N ALA A 210 -17.06 0.96 7.39
CA ALA A 210 -18.17 1.22 8.32
C ALA A 210 -18.34 2.73 8.60
N PHE A 211 -17.23 3.45 8.86
CA PHE A 211 -17.27 4.91 9.04
C PHE A 211 -17.69 5.64 7.77
N ALA A 212 -17.39 5.12 6.58
CA ALA A 212 -17.85 5.70 5.32
C ALA A 212 -19.39 5.70 5.21
N VAL A 213 -20.05 4.62 5.65
CA VAL A 213 -21.51 4.56 5.75
C VAL A 213 -22.03 5.59 6.74
N ILE A 214 -21.40 5.69 7.93
CA ILE A 214 -21.79 6.67 8.96
C ILE A 214 -21.64 8.10 8.43
N LEU A 215 -20.53 8.43 7.76
CA LEU A 215 -20.30 9.75 7.18
C LEU A 215 -21.31 10.07 6.05
N ASN A 216 -21.74 9.08 5.27
CA ASN A 216 -22.83 9.29 4.32
C ASN A 216 -24.13 9.68 5.03
N LEU A 217 -24.49 8.98 6.10
CA LEU A 217 -25.69 9.32 6.92
C LEU A 217 -25.55 10.71 7.56
N VAL A 218 -24.37 11.06 8.09
CA VAL A 218 -24.10 12.42 8.60
C VAL A 218 -24.33 13.47 7.52
N GLY A 219 -23.86 13.23 6.29
CA GLY A 219 -24.08 14.14 5.16
C GLY A 219 -25.55 14.25 4.74
N GLU A 220 -26.35 13.18 4.89
CA GLU A 220 -27.80 13.21 4.64
C GLU A 220 -28.55 14.00 5.72
N LEU A 221 -28.15 13.84 7.01
CA LEU A 221 -28.77 14.52 8.16
C LEU A 221 -28.33 15.99 8.29
N ALA A 222 -27.11 16.32 7.88
CA ALA A 222 -26.53 17.65 7.97
C ALA A 222 -25.98 18.13 6.61
N PRO A 223 -26.86 18.57 5.66
CA PRO A 223 -26.45 18.94 4.30
C PRO A 223 -25.42 20.06 4.22
N ALA A 224 -25.27 20.87 5.25
CA ALA A 224 -24.26 21.93 5.32
C ALA A 224 -22.82 21.39 5.47
N LEU A 225 -22.66 20.13 5.89
CA LEU A 225 -21.37 19.49 6.11
C LEU A 225 -20.89 18.70 4.90
N THR A 226 -21.70 18.58 3.84
CA THR A 226 -21.38 17.76 2.67
C THR A 226 -21.53 18.52 1.35
N GLY A 227 -20.59 18.29 0.42
CA GLY A 227 -20.67 18.75 -0.97
C GLY A 227 -21.27 17.70 -1.91
N LYS A 228 -21.77 16.56 -1.38
CA LYS A 228 -22.35 15.45 -2.16
C LYS A 228 -21.45 14.96 -3.30
N GLY A 229 -20.15 14.89 -3.04
CA GLY A 229 -19.13 14.49 -4.01
C GLY A 229 -18.24 15.64 -4.49
N GLU A 230 -18.47 16.86 -4.04
CA GLU A 230 -17.57 18.00 -4.24
C GLU A 230 -16.75 18.27 -2.99
N LEU A 231 -15.41 18.29 -3.11
CA LEU A 231 -14.53 18.51 -1.95
C LEU A 231 -14.52 19.97 -1.51
N VAL A 232 -14.53 20.93 -2.45
CA VAL A 232 -14.31 22.37 -2.21
C VAL A 232 -15.63 23.13 -2.15
N ARG A 233 -15.87 23.87 -1.07
CA ARG A 233 -17.11 24.63 -0.83
C ARG A 233 -17.37 25.75 -1.85
N SER A 234 -16.36 26.30 -2.49
CA SER A 234 -16.48 27.46 -3.38
C SER A 234 -16.92 27.12 -4.81
N GLY A 235 -17.28 25.88 -5.12
CA GLY A 235 -17.60 25.42 -6.48
C GLY A 235 -16.42 25.47 -7.44
N LYS A 236 -15.25 25.94 -7.00
CA LYS A 236 -13.99 25.81 -7.72
C LYS A 236 -13.39 24.46 -7.34
N SER A 237 -13.92 23.39 -7.93
CA SER A 237 -13.20 22.13 -7.93
C SER A 237 -11.76 22.42 -8.32
N ILE A 238 -10.80 21.86 -7.60
CA ILE A 238 -9.45 21.74 -8.14
C ILE A 238 -9.66 20.82 -9.34
N GLU A 239 -9.99 21.41 -10.50
CA GLU A 239 -10.09 20.66 -11.73
C GLU A 239 -8.76 19.97 -11.91
N VAL A 240 -8.73 18.67 -11.56
CA VAL A 240 -7.70 17.76 -12.01
C VAL A 240 -7.97 17.63 -13.51
N LYS A 241 -7.55 18.64 -14.29
CA LYS A 241 -7.53 18.51 -15.74
C LYS A 241 -6.73 17.25 -16.00
N LYS A 242 -7.41 16.21 -16.46
CA LYS A 242 -6.74 15.02 -16.97
C LYS A 242 -5.82 15.51 -18.08
N THR A 243 -4.54 15.67 -17.76
CA THR A 243 -3.51 15.87 -18.78
C THR A 243 -3.65 14.72 -19.75
N ALA A 244 -3.54 14.97 -21.05
CA ALA A 244 -3.72 13.94 -22.07
C ALA A 244 -2.88 12.72 -21.69
N GLU A 245 -3.52 11.56 -21.57
CA GLU A 245 -2.90 10.32 -21.11
C GLU A 245 -1.83 9.92 -22.14
N ILE A 246 -0.57 10.10 -21.78
CA ILE A 246 0.55 9.68 -22.59
C ILE A 246 0.60 8.17 -22.52
N LYS A 247 0.42 7.50 -23.66
CA LYS A 247 0.60 6.06 -23.77
C LYS A 247 2.10 5.79 -23.94
N PRO A 248 2.78 5.23 -22.93
CA PRO A 248 4.21 4.96 -23.03
C PRO A 248 4.48 3.87 -24.07
N THR A 249 5.56 4.03 -24.83
CA THR A 249 6.12 3.02 -25.71
C THR A 249 6.86 1.96 -24.89
N MET A 250 7.29 0.86 -25.52
CA MET A 250 8.13 -0.14 -24.85
C MET A 250 9.48 0.44 -24.43
N ASP A 251 10.03 1.37 -25.21
CA ASP A 251 11.28 2.05 -24.88
C ASP A 251 11.10 2.96 -23.65
N ASP A 252 9.96 3.65 -23.54
CA ASP A 252 9.64 4.44 -22.35
C ASP A 252 9.51 3.58 -21.10
N VAL A 253 8.94 2.36 -21.23
CA VAL A 253 8.85 1.40 -20.13
C VAL A 253 10.23 0.90 -19.73
N ALA A 254 11.08 0.54 -20.69
CA ALA A 254 12.47 0.13 -20.43
C ALA A 254 13.26 1.25 -19.75
N ALA A 255 13.13 2.49 -20.23
CA ALA A 255 13.72 3.67 -19.59
C ALA A 255 13.15 3.90 -18.17
N GLY A 256 11.86 3.64 -17.94
CA GLY A 256 11.22 3.70 -16.63
C GLY A 256 11.82 2.70 -15.63
N ILE A 257 12.16 1.49 -16.07
CA ILE A 257 12.88 0.48 -15.28
C ILE A 257 14.25 1.00 -14.89
N PHE A 258 15.02 1.50 -15.86
CA PHE A 258 16.36 2.05 -15.65
C PHE A 258 16.32 3.25 -14.69
N LEU A 259 15.40 4.20 -14.90
CA LEU A 259 15.23 5.37 -14.02
C LEU A 259 14.93 4.97 -12.58
N THR A 260 14.01 4.01 -12.39
CA THR A 260 13.66 3.54 -11.04
C THR A 260 14.88 2.92 -10.36
N SER A 261 15.63 2.08 -11.08
CA SER A 261 16.87 1.50 -10.57
C SER A 261 17.90 2.58 -10.26
N GLY A 262 18.04 3.58 -11.12
CA GLY A 262 18.93 4.73 -10.92
C GLY A 262 18.57 5.53 -9.67
N PHE A 263 17.28 5.84 -9.43
CA PHE A 263 16.82 6.52 -8.23
C PHE A 263 17.10 5.69 -6.96
N PHE A 264 16.92 4.37 -7.02
CA PHE A 264 17.20 3.48 -5.90
C PHE A 264 18.70 3.47 -5.55
N ILE A 265 19.58 3.35 -6.55
CA ILE A 265 21.03 3.38 -6.34
C ILE A 265 21.50 4.77 -5.89
N LEU A 266 20.94 5.85 -6.44
CA LEU A 266 21.21 7.21 -5.98
C LEU A 266 20.82 7.38 -4.50
N ALA A 267 19.65 6.89 -4.11
CA ALA A 267 19.20 6.91 -2.73
C ALA A 267 20.15 6.12 -1.81
N GLN A 268 20.60 4.94 -2.24
CA GLN A 268 21.61 4.16 -1.50
C GLN A 268 22.95 4.87 -1.39
N LEU A 269 23.42 5.48 -2.45
CA LEU A 269 24.68 6.25 -2.45
C LEU A 269 24.61 7.38 -1.43
N VAL A 270 23.51 8.13 -1.44
CA VAL A 270 23.34 9.25 -0.49
C VAL A 270 23.21 8.73 0.94
N ALA A 271 22.35 7.73 1.18
CA ALA A 271 22.12 7.18 2.51
C ALA A 271 23.36 6.53 3.13
N LYS A 272 24.23 5.91 2.31
CA LYS A 272 25.40 5.19 2.86
C LYS A 272 26.71 5.98 2.86
N LYS A 273 26.86 6.98 1.96
CA LYS A 273 28.15 7.64 1.73
C LYS A 273 28.12 9.16 1.81
N ILE A 274 27.07 9.81 1.31
CA ILE A 274 27.07 11.28 1.17
C ILE A 274 26.46 11.93 2.42
N LEU A 275 25.27 11.48 2.81
CA LEU A 275 24.51 12.04 3.91
C LEU A 275 23.83 10.93 4.72
N PRO A 276 24.58 10.09 5.43
CA PRO A 276 24.02 8.94 6.15
C PRO A 276 23.12 9.36 7.32
N SER A 277 23.33 10.56 7.86
CA SER A 277 22.50 11.09 8.94
C SER A 277 22.32 12.60 8.82
N VAL A 278 21.18 13.10 9.32
CA VAL A 278 20.87 14.53 9.44
C VAL A 278 20.56 14.83 10.90
N PHE A 279 21.29 15.77 11.50
CA PHE A 279 21.21 16.09 12.93
C PHE A 279 21.38 14.87 13.86
N GLY A 280 22.22 13.89 13.46
CA GLY A 280 22.45 12.67 14.25
C GLY A 280 21.41 11.56 14.03
N VAL A 281 20.40 11.79 13.20
CA VAL A 281 19.35 10.82 12.87
C VAL A 281 19.69 10.14 11.53
N ALA A 282 19.83 8.82 11.51
CA ALA A 282 20.12 8.08 10.29
C ALA A 282 18.90 8.15 9.34
N ILE A 283 19.14 8.42 8.06
CA ILE A 283 18.08 8.48 7.06
C ILE A 283 18.14 7.23 6.19
N PRO A 284 17.11 6.38 6.22
CA PRO A 284 17.10 5.15 5.43
C PRO A 284 16.97 5.42 3.94
N ASN A 285 17.41 4.44 3.15
CA ASN A 285 17.42 4.48 1.69
C ASN A 285 16.05 4.88 1.08
N PHE A 286 14.97 4.26 1.55
CA PHE A 286 13.63 4.54 1.02
C PHE A 286 13.16 5.98 1.27
N ALA A 287 13.59 6.62 2.35
CA ALA A 287 13.29 8.04 2.58
C ALA A 287 13.92 8.92 1.49
N TYR A 288 15.20 8.70 1.16
CA TYR A 288 15.84 9.40 0.05
C TYR A 288 15.19 9.09 -1.29
N LEU A 289 14.79 7.83 -1.53
CA LEU A 289 14.09 7.43 -2.75
C LEU A 289 12.80 8.25 -2.95
N ILE A 290 11.99 8.38 -1.89
CA ILE A 290 10.76 9.16 -1.90
C ILE A 290 11.07 10.64 -2.19
N ILE A 291 12.04 11.22 -1.48
CA ILE A 291 12.43 12.62 -1.63
C ILE A 291 12.89 12.90 -3.08
N PHE A 292 13.79 12.08 -3.61
CA PHE A 292 14.33 12.30 -4.96
C PHE A 292 13.27 12.13 -6.05
N ALA A 293 12.40 11.12 -5.96
CA ALA A 293 11.32 10.94 -6.91
C ALA A 293 10.31 12.10 -6.85
N ALA A 294 9.96 12.58 -5.65
CA ALA A 294 9.08 13.72 -5.48
C ALA A 294 9.69 15.01 -6.03
N LEU A 295 10.96 15.31 -5.71
CA LEU A 295 11.67 16.49 -6.23
C LEU A 295 11.80 16.44 -7.74
N ALA A 296 12.14 15.28 -8.32
CA ALA A 296 12.24 15.11 -9.77
C ALA A 296 10.90 15.41 -10.48
N ASN A 297 9.76 15.05 -9.87
CA ASN A 297 8.45 15.39 -10.42
C ASN A 297 8.13 16.88 -10.24
N VAL A 298 8.30 17.44 -9.04
CA VAL A 298 8.01 18.86 -8.73
C VAL A 298 8.81 19.79 -9.63
N PHE A 299 10.11 19.54 -9.80
CA PHE A 299 10.99 20.36 -10.65
C PHE A 299 10.93 19.98 -12.14
N ASN A 300 10.09 19.01 -12.52
CA ASN A 300 9.94 18.53 -13.90
C ASN A 300 11.27 18.12 -14.56
N LEU A 301 12.13 17.44 -13.78
CA LEU A 301 13.47 17.03 -14.22
C LEU A 301 13.41 15.84 -15.22
N ILE A 302 12.32 15.07 -15.18
CA ILE A 302 12.14 13.87 -16.01
C ILE A 302 11.09 14.16 -17.10
N PRO A 303 11.38 13.90 -18.39
CA PRO A 303 10.43 14.03 -19.49
C PRO A 303 9.13 13.25 -19.24
N ALA A 304 8.01 13.78 -19.73
CA ALA A 304 6.69 13.24 -19.45
C ALA A 304 6.46 11.79 -19.93
N ASN A 305 7.05 11.42 -21.09
CA ASN A 305 7.01 10.06 -21.61
C ASN A 305 7.76 9.07 -20.70
N LEU A 306 8.92 9.44 -20.17
CA LEU A 306 9.68 8.59 -19.24
C LEU A 306 8.98 8.46 -17.88
N ARG A 307 8.33 9.53 -17.40
CA ARG A 307 7.46 9.45 -16.20
C ARG A 307 6.29 8.49 -16.44
N ALA A 308 5.66 8.54 -17.61
CA ALA A 308 4.61 7.61 -18.00
C ALA A 308 5.12 6.15 -18.06
N GLY A 309 6.36 5.95 -18.55
CA GLY A 309 7.04 4.65 -18.55
C GLY A 309 7.23 4.10 -17.13
N ALA A 310 7.77 4.90 -16.20
CA ALA A 310 7.92 4.51 -14.79
C ALA A 310 6.57 4.23 -14.12
N GLN A 311 5.54 5.04 -14.42
CA GLN A 311 4.17 4.81 -13.93
C GLN A 311 3.60 3.50 -14.48
N ARG A 312 3.88 3.13 -15.72
CA ARG A 312 3.45 1.86 -16.31
C ARG A 312 4.07 0.67 -15.60
N CYS A 313 5.37 0.76 -15.26
CA CYS A 313 6.04 -0.25 -14.43
C CYS A 313 5.38 -0.38 -13.05
N GLN A 314 5.09 0.74 -12.38
CA GLN A 314 4.37 0.76 -11.11
C GLN A 314 3.00 0.10 -11.21
N GLN A 315 2.21 0.43 -12.24
CA GLN A 315 0.89 -0.17 -12.46
C GLN A 315 0.99 -1.68 -12.68
N PHE A 316 2.00 -2.15 -13.41
CA PHE A 316 2.26 -3.57 -13.60
C PHE A 316 2.59 -4.25 -12.27
N CYS A 317 3.51 -3.69 -11.48
CA CYS A 317 3.85 -4.22 -10.16
C CYS A 317 2.63 -4.24 -9.23
N ALA A 318 1.92 -3.13 -9.10
CA ALA A 318 0.77 -3.00 -8.21
C ALA A 318 -0.41 -3.90 -8.59
N SER A 319 -0.60 -4.22 -9.89
CA SER A 319 -1.76 -4.98 -10.35
C SER A 319 -1.45 -6.44 -10.68
N LYS A 320 -0.20 -6.75 -11.07
CA LYS A 320 0.17 -8.08 -11.56
C LYS A 320 1.22 -8.79 -10.72
N MET A 321 2.08 -8.05 -10.03
CA MET A 321 3.15 -8.64 -9.24
C MET A 321 2.83 -8.71 -7.74
N ILE A 322 1.79 -7.99 -7.27
CA ILE A 322 1.46 -7.95 -5.84
C ILE A 322 1.12 -9.33 -5.28
N TRP A 323 0.34 -10.15 -5.99
CA TRP A 323 -0.02 -11.49 -5.53
C TRP A 323 1.22 -12.39 -5.41
N ILE A 324 2.12 -12.26 -6.39
CA ILE A 324 3.37 -13.01 -6.49
C ILE A 324 4.30 -12.64 -5.34
N GLN A 325 4.44 -11.33 -5.08
CA GLN A 325 5.21 -10.84 -3.95
C GLN A 325 4.63 -11.31 -2.61
N MET A 326 3.30 -11.33 -2.47
CA MET A 326 2.63 -11.79 -1.26
C MET A 326 2.80 -13.29 -1.00
N VAL A 327 2.96 -14.13 -2.03
CA VAL A 327 3.36 -15.53 -1.88
C VAL A 327 4.73 -15.61 -1.20
N GLY A 328 5.71 -14.85 -1.72
CA GLY A 328 7.06 -14.79 -1.13
C GLY A 328 7.03 -14.32 0.33
N CYS A 329 6.32 -13.24 0.62
CA CYS A 329 6.15 -12.73 1.99
C CYS A 329 5.46 -13.76 2.90
N GLY A 330 4.43 -14.45 2.42
CA GLY A 330 3.71 -15.47 3.19
C GLY A 330 4.59 -16.66 3.55
N ILE A 331 5.42 -17.14 2.62
CA ILE A 331 6.30 -18.28 2.87
C ILE A 331 7.46 -17.92 3.79
N THR A 332 8.01 -16.70 3.67
CA THR A 332 9.29 -16.36 4.33
C THR A 332 9.16 -15.44 5.53
N LEU A 333 8.10 -14.62 5.63
CA LEU A 333 8.01 -13.54 6.61
C LEU A 333 6.81 -13.66 7.56
N ILE A 334 5.86 -14.59 7.33
CA ILE A 334 4.65 -14.63 8.16
C ILE A 334 4.94 -15.12 9.57
N ASP A 335 4.44 -14.40 10.58
CA ASP A 335 4.28 -14.84 11.95
C ASP A 335 2.80 -14.94 12.30
N PHE A 336 2.29 -16.17 12.41
CA PHE A 336 0.87 -16.40 12.72
C PHE A 336 0.50 -16.03 14.15
N ASN A 337 1.42 -16.07 15.10
CA ASN A 337 1.14 -15.71 16.49
C ASN A 337 0.91 -14.20 16.59
N GLU A 338 1.77 -13.41 15.95
CA GLU A 338 1.60 -11.96 15.88
C GLU A 338 0.29 -11.58 15.17
N MET A 339 0.00 -12.24 14.06
CA MET A 339 -1.22 -11.99 13.29
C MET A 339 -2.50 -12.30 14.09
N LEU A 340 -2.55 -13.43 14.82
CA LEU A 340 -3.70 -13.79 15.65
C LEU A 340 -3.86 -12.86 16.85
N GLY A 341 -2.76 -12.32 17.37
CA GLY A 341 -2.72 -11.35 18.46
C GLY A 341 -3.49 -10.06 18.12
N VAL A 342 -3.65 -9.74 16.83
CA VAL A 342 -4.43 -8.55 16.40
C VAL A 342 -5.91 -8.65 16.78
N LEU A 343 -6.50 -9.84 16.81
CA LEU A 343 -7.94 -10.05 17.05
C LEU A 343 -8.34 -9.92 18.54
N SER A 344 -7.59 -9.15 19.32
CA SER A 344 -7.94 -8.84 20.71
C SER A 344 -8.86 -7.61 20.80
N VAL A 345 -9.70 -7.58 21.82
CA VAL A 345 -10.61 -6.43 22.05
C VAL A 345 -9.85 -5.10 22.16
N PRO A 346 -8.72 -5.00 22.90
CA PRO A 346 -7.92 -3.77 22.93
C PRO A 346 -7.49 -3.30 21.53
N ASN A 347 -6.97 -4.21 20.70
CA ASN A 347 -6.48 -3.87 19.37
C ASN A 347 -7.60 -3.40 18.44
N LEU A 348 -8.78 -4.02 18.52
CA LEU A 348 -9.96 -3.60 17.77
C LEU A 348 -10.42 -2.19 18.19
N LEU A 349 -10.47 -1.91 19.48
CA LEU A 349 -10.86 -0.59 20.00
C LEU A 349 -9.83 0.49 19.64
N ILE A 350 -8.54 0.20 19.76
CA ILE A 350 -7.48 1.12 19.32
C ILE A 350 -7.61 1.43 17.83
N THR A 351 -7.88 0.42 16.99
CA THR A 351 -8.08 0.63 15.55
C THR A 351 -9.29 1.53 15.27
N VAL A 352 -10.41 1.32 15.97
CA VAL A 352 -11.59 2.18 15.84
C VAL A 352 -11.24 3.63 16.20
N LEU A 353 -10.49 3.85 17.29
CA LEU A 353 -10.07 5.19 17.72
C LEU A 353 -9.11 5.84 16.73
N ILE A 354 -8.19 5.09 16.13
CA ILE A 354 -7.28 5.57 15.06
C ILE A 354 -8.09 6.06 13.86
N VAL A 355 -9.03 5.24 13.37
CA VAL A 355 -9.86 5.61 12.21
C VAL A 355 -10.79 6.78 12.56
N LEU A 356 -11.38 6.81 13.74
CA LEU A 356 -12.17 7.96 14.22
C LEU A 356 -11.30 9.22 14.28
N GLY A 357 -10.09 9.11 14.80
CA GLY A 357 -9.13 10.22 14.85
C GLY A 357 -8.80 10.77 13.49
N SER A 358 -8.59 9.89 12.50
CA SER A 358 -8.34 10.30 11.13
C SER A 358 -9.53 11.05 10.51
N VAL A 359 -10.74 10.58 10.75
CA VAL A 359 -12.00 11.23 10.32
C VAL A 359 -12.13 12.64 10.92
N LEU A 360 -11.95 12.75 12.24
CA LEU A 360 -12.08 14.02 12.94
C LEU A 360 -10.98 15.00 12.54
N GLY A 361 -9.74 14.57 12.47
CA GLY A 361 -8.60 15.41 12.09
C GLY A 361 -8.73 15.94 10.67
N ALA A 362 -8.97 15.05 9.69
CA ALA A 362 -9.13 15.43 8.29
C ALA A 362 -10.40 16.27 8.05
N GLY A 363 -11.50 15.95 8.72
CA GLY A 363 -12.76 16.71 8.62
C GLY A 363 -12.65 18.10 9.20
N ALA A 364 -12.10 18.23 10.42
CA ALA A 364 -11.91 19.52 11.10
C ALA A 364 -10.97 20.45 10.32
N PHE A 365 -9.82 19.94 9.89
CA PHE A 365 -8.88 20.74 9.08
C PHE A 365 -9.48 21.10 7.72
N GLY A 366 -10.17 20.16 7.06
CA GLY A 366 -10.86 20.43 5.81
C GLY A 366 -11.83 21.61 5.93
N MET A 367 -12.57 21.70 7.05
CA MET A 367 -13.48 22.82 7.32
C MET A 367 -12.74 24.15 7.40
N LEU A 368 -11.54 24.19 7.98
CA LEU A 368 -10.72 25.40 8.09
C LEU A 368 -10.20 25.90 6.74
N VAL A 369 -9.91 24.99 5.82
CA VAL A 369 -9.37 25.35 4.50
C VAL A 369 -10.43 25.46 3.39
N GLY A 370 -11.72 25.43 3.77
CA GLY A 370 -12.82 25.61 2.81
C GLY A 370 -13.26 24.33 2.10
N PHE A 371 -12.92 23.16 2.61
CA PHE A 371 -13.46 21.89 2.15
C PHE A 371 -14.76 21.56 2.88
N PHE A 372 -15.57 20.70 2.27
CA PHE A 372 -16.66 20.08 2.99
C PHE A 372 -16.11 19.02 3.95
N PRO A 373 -16.44 19.06 5.26
CA PRO A 373 -15.81 18.20 6.25
C PRO A 373 -16.09 16.72 6.03
N VAL A 374 -17.27 16.34 5.52
CA VAL A 374 -17.59 14.95 5.22
C VAL A 374 -16.70 14.42 4.09
N GLU A 375 -16.56 15.16 3.00
CA GLU A 375 -15.71 14.79 1.86
C GLU A 375 -14.22 14.76 2.24
N SER A 376 -13.77 15.72 3.03
CA SER A 376 -12.40 15.74 3.55
C SER A 376 -12.12 14.55 4.49
N ALA A 377 -13.03 14.22 5.39
CA ALA A 377 -12.94 13.06 6.28
C ALA A 377 -12.90 11.74 5.49
N ILE A 378 -13.72 11.60 4.45
CA ILE A 378 -13.73 10.41 3.59
C ILE A 378 -12.41 10.30 2.82
N THR A 379 -11.98 11.37 2.14
CA THR A 379 -10.82 11.30 1.22
C THR A 379 -9.49 11.38 1.94
N ALA A 380 -9.27 12.38 2.79
CA ALA A 380 -8.00 12.57 3.50
C ALA A 380 -7.89 11.74 4.80
N GLY A 381 -9.02 11.30 5.35
CA GLY A 381 -9.06 10.42 6.52
C GLY A 381 -9.19 8.94 6.15
N LEU A 382 -10.40 8.50 5.73
CA LEU A 382 -10.68 7.07 5.52
C LEU A 382 -9.91 6.46 4.35
N CYS A 383 -9.67 7.21 3.25
CA CYS A 383 -8.87 6.68 2.14
C CYS A 383 -7.37 6.59 2.45
N MET A 384 -6.92 7.10 3.59
CA MET A 384 -5.61 6.79 4.15
C MET A 384 -5.61 5.51 4.99
N ALA A 385 -6.74 5.21 5.66
CA ALA A 385 -6.87 4.13 6.64
C ALA A 385 -7.46 2.84 6.03
N ASN A 386 -7.20 2.57 4.76
CA ASN A 386 -7.74 1.41 4.06
C ASN A 386 -6.65 0.63 3.30
N MET A 387 -7.04 -0.40 2.56
CA MET A 387 -6.12 -1.27 1.82
C MET A 387 -5.67 -0.71 0.46
N GLY A 388 -5.77 0.60 0.23
CA GLY A 388 -5.42 1.23 -1.05
C GLY A 388 -6.50 0.98 -2.11
N GLY A 389 -6.17 0.95 -3.39
CA GLY A 389 -7.08 0.97 -4.53
C GLY A 389 -8.43 0.25 -4.38
N ALA A 390 -8.47 -1.02 -3.94
CA ALA A 390 -9.72 -1.74 -3.66
C ALA A 390 -10.42 -1.18 -2.41
N GLY A 391 -9.65 -0.79 -1.39
CA GLY A 391 -10.15 -0.12 -0.20
C GLY A 391 -10.74 1.25 -0.52
N ASP A 392 -10.12 2.04 -1.38
CA ASP A 392 -10.64 3.33 -1.84
C ASP A 392 -12.01 3.17 -2.52
N LEU A 393 -12.13 2.17 -3.41
CA LEU A 393 -13.40 1.83 -4.05
C LEU A 393 -14.48 1.43 -3.04
N ALA A 394 -14.11 0.63 -2.03
CA ALA A 394 -15.03 0.20 -0.98
C ALA A 394 -15.50 1.37 -0.11
N VAL A 395 -14.58 2.23 0.33
CA VAL A 395 -14.87 3.42 1.14
C VAL A 395 -15.73 4.41 0.36
N LEU A 396 -15.33 4.79 -0.86
CA LEU A 396 -16.07 5.74 -1.67
C LEU A 396 -17.43 5.19 -2.12
N GLY A 397 -17.51 3.90 -2.42
CA GLY A 397 -18.77 3.22 -2.74
C GLY A 397 -19.73 3.21 -1.55
N ALA A 398 -19.24 2.88 -0.35
CA ALA A 398 -20.04 2.90 0.88
C ALA A 398 -20.51 4.32 1.26
N ALA A 399 -19.66 5.31 1.00
CA ALA A 399 -19.99 6.73 1.19
C ALA A 399 -20.86 7.32 0.07
N LYS A 400 -21.09 6.61 -1.04
CA LYS A 400 -21.75 7.12 -2.25
C LYS A 400 -21.04 8.37 -2.82
N ARG A 401 -19.73 8.37 -2.89
CA ARG A 401 -18.86 9.51 -3.26
C ARG A 401 -17.78 9.12 -4.28
N MET A 402 -18.16 8.30 -5.29
CA MET A 402 -17.23 7.80 -6.32
C MET A 402 -16.52 8.92 -7.10
N ASP A 403 -17.14 10.10 -7.21
CA ASP A 403 -16.57 11.28 -7.88
C ASP A 403 -15.26 11.76 -7.21
N LEU A 404 -15.05 11.41 -5.95
CA LEU A 404 -13.84 11.75 -5.19
C LEU A 404 -12.66 10.78 -5.39
N MET A 405 -12.74 9.85 -6.34
CA MET A 405 -11.68 8.82 -6.56
C MET A 405 -10.30 9.44 -6.79
N SER A 406 -10.22 10.58 -7.48
CA SER A 406 -8.94 11.26 -7.72
C SER A 406 -8.27 11.70 -6.41
N TYR A 407 -9.05 12.20 -5.45
CA TYR A 407 -8.54 12.61 -4.13
C TYR A 407 -8.16 11.40 -3.28
N ALA A 408 -8.95 10.32 -3.32
CA ALA A 408 -8.61 9.07 -2.66
C ALA A 408 -7.25 8.53 -3.13
N GLN A 409 -7.00 8.54 -4.44
CA GLN A 409 -5.71 8.11 -5.00
C GLN A 409 -4.55 9.03 -4.60
N ILE A 410 -4.78 10.33 -4.45
CA ILE A 410 -3.76 11.26 -3.93
C ILE A 410 -3.44 10.90 -2.48
N SER A 411 -4.46 10.68 -1.65
CA SER A 411 -4.27 10.26 -0.25
C SER A 411 -3.47 8.97 -0.15
N SER A 412 -3.88 7.92 -0.81
CA SER A 412 -3.20 6.62 -0.76
C SER A 412 -1.75 6.69 -1.26
N ARG A 413 -1.45 7.47 -2.31
CA ARG A 413 -0.11 7.53 -2.91
C ARG A 413 0.80 8.53 -2.20
N ILE A 414 0.39 9.80 -2.13
CA ILE A 414 1.22 10.85 -1.53
C ILE A 414 1.21 10.71 -0.01
N GLY A 415 0.04 10.52 0.58
CA GLY A 415 -0.10 10.31 2.01
C GLY A 415 0.65 9.06 2.47
N GLY A 416 0.52 7.94 1.74
CA GLY A 416 1.30 6.72 2.01
C GLY A 416 2.81 6.95 1.95
N ALA A 417 3.32 7.67 0.93
CA ALA A 417 4.74 8.02 0.85
C ALA A 417 5.19 8.92 2.03
N MET A 418 4.34 9.87 2.46
CA MET A 418 4.63 10.70 3.64
C MET A 418 4.66 9.86 4.93
N VAL A 419 3.74 8.90 5.08
CA VAL A 419 3.72 8.00 6.25
C VAL A 419 4.96 7.12 6.27
N LEU A 420 5.44 6.61 5.13
CA LEU A 420 6.70 5.88 5.03
C LEU A 420 7.88 6.75 5.45
N LEU A 421 7.91 8.00 4.99
CA LEU A 421 8.96 8.96 5.37
C LEU A 421 8.93 9.22 6.89
N ILE A 422 7.76 9.48 7.46
CA ILE A 422 7.58 9.69 8.90
C ILE A 422 7.98 8.43 9.68
N GLY A 423 7.57 7.25 9.22
CA GLY A 423 7.94 5.96 9.80
C GLY A 423 9.44 5.75 9.85
N SER A 424 10.15 6.14 8.78
CA SER A 424 11.61 6.07 8.71
C SER A 424 12.31 6.83 9.85
N PHE A 425 11.72 7.92 10.32
CA PHE A 425 12.24 8.68 11.47
C PHE A 425 11.75 8.10 12.80
N ILE A 426 10.49 7.70 12.91
CA ILE A 426 9.90 7.23 14.18
C ILE A 426 10.51 5.89 14.62
N PHE A 427 10.80 4.97 13.70
CA PHE A 427 11.40 3.68 14.04
C PHE A 427 12.77 3.78 14.73
N GLN A 428 13.45 4.91 14.63
CA GLN A 428 14.72 5.13 15.33
C GLN A 428 14.56 5.31 16.84
N PHE A 429 13.35 5.47 17.33
CA PHE A 429 13.04 5.59 18.76
C PHE A 429 12.54 4.27 19.36
N LEU A 430 12.51 3.19 18.59
CA LEU A 430 12.27 1.83 19.07
C LEU A 430 13.55 1.22 19.65
#